data_716a5ee07639091c0ea4e16711eff71f
#
_entry.id   716a5ee07639091c0ea4e16711eff71f
#
_cell.length_a   1.000
_cell.length_b   1.000
_cell.length_c   1.000
_cell.angle_alpha   90.00
_cell.angle_beta   90.00
_cell.angle_gamma   90.00
#
_symmetry.space_group_name_H-M   'P 1'
#
loop_
_entity.id
_entity.type
_entity.pdbx_description
1 polymer ?
#
loop_
_entity_poly.entity_id
_entity_poly.type
_entity_poly.pdbx_seq_one_letter_code
_entity_poly.pdbx_strand_id
1 'polypeptide(L)'
;MRPFVWILTASTIPALAVAGPGEDFDHGYRLADAKGCLECHALGYSYIGPSFSAIAQRYRRHPEYRERLPYVIRGGSAGHWGERFVMWPQASLSDAEVRQLVDWVLSQ
;
A
#
# COMPACT_ATOMS: atom_id res chain seq x y z
N MET A 1 -23.00 32.41 -54.22
CA MET A 1 -23.26 31.95 -52.85
C MET A 1 -22.39 30.74 -52.56
N ARG A 2 -21.39 30.84 -51.74
CA ARG A 2 -20.54 29.69 -51.31
C ARG A 2 -21.07 29.20 -49.99
N PRO A 3 -21.37 27.91 -49.78
CA PRO A 3 -21.76 27.42 -48.47
C PRO A 3 -20.56 27.35 -47.54
N PHE A 4 -20.69 28.01 -46.36
CA PHE A 4 -19.74 27.91 -45.27
C PHE A 4 -19.90 26.56 -44.63
N VAL A 5 -18.92 25.68 -44.78
CA VAL A 5 -18.88 24.39 -44.06
C VAL A 5 -18.20 24.62 -42.72
N TRP A 6 -18.97 24.52 -41.66
CA TRP A 6 -18.45 24.52 -40.29
C TRP A 6 -17.88 23.13 -39.99
N ILE A 7 -16.57 23.01 -39.91
CA ILE A 7 -15.90 21.82 -39.47
C ILE A 7 -15.90 21.86 -37.92
N LEU A 8 -16.78 21.09 -37.30
CA LEU A 8 -16.74 20.84 -35.86
C LEU A 8 -15.56 19.89 -35.56
N THR A 9 -14.46 20.43 -35.09
CA THR A 9 -13.36 19.64 -34.55
C THR A 9 -13.76 19.17 -33.15
N ALA A 10 -14.10 17.90 -33.02
CA ALA A 10 -14.32 17.26 -31.73
C ALA A 10 -12.97 17.15 -31.00
N SER A 11 -12.73 17.99 -30.01
CA SER A 11 -11.60 17.83 -29.10
C SER A 11 -11.85 16.65 -28.18
N THR A 12 -11.19 15.52 -28.44
CA THR A 12 -11.16 14.40 -27.53
C THR A 12 -10.21 14.73 -26.38
N ILE A 13 -10.76 15.08 -25.24
CA ILE A 13 -10.00 15.22 -23.97
C ILE A 13 -9.71 13.79 -23.50
N PRO A 14 -8.44 13.38 -23.32
CA PRO A 14 -8.13 12.08 -22.74
C PRO A 14 -8.67 12.04 -21.30
N ALA A 15 -9.58 11.12 -21.03
CA ALA A 15 -10.01 10.86 -19.67
C ALA A 15 -8.82 10.26 -18.89
N LEU A 16 -8.34 10.97 -17.88
CA LEU A 16 -7.40 10.41 -16.91
C LEU A 16 -8.15 9.31 -16.14
N ALA A 17 -7.76 8.07 -16.37
CA ALA A 17 -8.29 6.95 -15.60
C ALA A 17 -7.78 7.05 -14.17
N VAL A 18 -8.68 7.23 -13.22
CA VAL A 18 -8.39 7.13 -11.77
C VAL A 18 -8.53 5.66 -11.39
N ALA A 19 -7.47 5.09 -10.78
CA ALA A 19 -7.51 3.72 -10.27
C ALA A 19 -8.64 3.57 -9.23
N GLY A 20 -9.45 2.50 -9.34
CA GLY A 20 -10.50 2.20 -8.39
C GLY A 20 -9.94 1.53 -7.12
N PRO A 21 -10.74 1.46 -6.01
CA PRO A 21 -10.31 0.85 -4.75
C PRO A 21 -9.83 -0.61 -4.89
N GLY A 22 -10.39 -1.38 -5.81
CA GLY A 22 -9.97 -2.75 -6.07
C GLY A 22 -8.61 -2.84 -6.75
N GLU A 23 -8.30 -1.91 -7.65
CA GLU A 23 -6.99 -1.85 -8.32
C GLU A 23 -5.88 -1.47 -7.33
N ASP A 24 -6.15 -0.55 -6.43
CA ASP A 24 -5.21 -0.16 -5.37
C ASP A 24 -4.93 -1.32 -4.41
N PHE A 25 -5.95 -2.10 -4.05
CA PHE A 25 -5.78 -3.31 -3.24
C PHE A 25 -4.89 -4.32 -3.95
N ASP A 26 -5.18 -4.62 -5.21
CA ASP A 26 -4.42 -5.57 -6.01
C ASP A 26 -2.95 -5.16 -6.19
N HIS A 27 -2.70 -3.87 -6.37
CA HIS A 27 -1.34 -3.33 -6.47
C HIS A 27 -0.57 -3.50 -5.18
N GLY A 28 -1.15 -3.16 -4.04
CA GLY A 28 -0.53 -3.30 -2.74
C GLY A 28 -0.27 -4.77 -2.38
N TYR A 29 -1.24 -5.63 -2.63
CA TYR A 29 -1.10 -7.07 -2.40
C TYR A 29 0.03 -7.68 -3.22
N ARG A 30 0.07 -7.39 -4.54
CA ARG A 30 1.13 -7.88 -5.43
C ARG A 30 2.51 -7.38 -5.03
N LEU A 31 2.61 -6.14 -4.58
CA LEU A 31 3.86 -5.59 -4.07
C LEU A 31 4.29 -6.31 -2.79
N ALA A 32 3.38 -6.50 -1.84
CA ALA A 32 3.64 -7.23 -0.60
C ALA A 32 4.10 -8.67 -0.88
N ASP A 33 3.43 -9.36 -1.82
CA ASP A 33 3.81 -10.71 -2.25
C ASP A 33 5.19 -10.72 -2.90
N ALA A 34 5.44 -9.86 -3.87
CA ALA A 34 6.72 -9.77 -4.58
C ALA A 34 7.90 -9.44 -3.66
N LYS A 35 7.66 -8.71 -2.57
CA LYS A 35 8.69 -8.34 -1.59
C LYS A 35 8.78 -9.28 -0.40
N GLY A 36 8.07 -10.40 -0.42
CA GLY A 36 8.16 -11.47 0.58
C GLY A 36 7.41 -11.18 1.88
N CYS A 37 6.58 -10.14 1.95
CA CYS A 37 5.81 -9.81 3.16
C CYS A 37 4.86 -10.93 3.57
N LEU A 38 4.27 -11.63 2.59
CA LEU A 38 3.32 -12.71 2.82
C LEU A 38 3.97 -14.01 3.38
N GLU A 39 5.29 -14.09 3.40
CA GLU A 39 5.98 -15.20 4.06
C GLU A 39 5.81 -15.16 5.58
N CYS A 40 5.62 -13.98 6.16
CA CYS A 40 5.48 -13.76 7.60
C CYS A 40 4.14 -13.15 8.01
N HIS A 41 3.47 -12.44 7.12
CA HIS A 41 2.19 -11.77 7.37
C HIS A 41 1.08 -12.36 6.51
N ALA A 42 -0.12 -12.47 7.08
CA ALA A 42 -1.35 -12.77 6.35
C ALA A 42 -2.35 -11.62 6.49
N LEU A 43 -3.39 -11.63 5.67
CA LEU A 43 -4.41 -10.57 5.72
C LEU A 43 -5.15 -10.54 7.06
N GLY A 44 -5.69 -11.68 7.49
CA GLY A 44 -6.62 -11.75 8.61
C GLY A 44 -6.19 -12.60 9.81
N TYR A 45 -5.03 -13.23 9.79
CA TYR A 45 -4.53 -14.02 10.92
C TYR A 45 -3.03 -13.80 11.15
N SER A 46 -2.62 -13.90 12.40
CA SER A 46 -1.22 -13.75 12.82
C SER A 46 -0.56 -15.12 12.97
N TYR A 47 0.67 -15.27 12.46
CA TYR A 47 1.42 -16.52 12.60
C TYR A 47 2.91 -16.26 12.86
N ILE A 48 3.74 -15.96 11.87
CA ILE A 48 5.13 -15.53 12.06
C ILE A 48 5.19 -14.05 12.43
N GLY A 49 4.34 -13.25 11.82
CA GLY A 49 4.14 -11.84 12.14
C GLY A 49 2.68 -11.53 12.45
N PRO A 50 2.35 -10.32 12.93
CA PRO A 50 0.97 -9.89 13.09
C PRO A 50 0.26 -9.81 11.74
N SER A 51 -1.05 -10.09 11.72
CA SER A 51 -1.85 -9.93 10.50
C SER A 51 -1.87 -8.47 10.04
N PHE A 52 -2.05 -8.25 8.74
CA PHE A 52 -2.22 -6.89 8.23
C PHE A 52 -3.44 -6.18 8.81
N SER A 53 -4.54 -6.92 9.06
CA SER A 53 -5.72 -6.39 9.75
C SER A 53 -5.41 -5.94 11.16
N ALA A 54 -4.63 -6.70 11.93
CA ALA A 54 -4.23 -6.33 13.29
C ALA A 54 -3.34 -5.08 13.28
N ILE A 55 -2.41 -5.00 12.33
CA ILE A 55 -1.56 -3.83 12.14
C ILE A 55 -2.42 -2.61 11.83
N ALA A 56 -3.30 -2.70 10.84
CA ALA A 56 -4.19 -1.61 10.46
C ALA A 56 -5.07 -1.15 11.63
N GLN A 57 -5.66 -2.07 12.38
CA GLN A 57 -6.47 -1.77 13.54
C GLN A 57 -5.70 -1.01 14.63
N ARG A 58 -4.48 -1.44 14.92
CA ARG A 58 -3.63 -0.79 15.92
C ARG A 58 -3.26 0.63 15.51
N TYR A 59 -2.80 0.81 14.27
CA TYR A 59 -2.34 2.12 13.80
C TYR A 59 -3.48 3.09 13.45
N ARG A 60 -4.69 2.63 13.16
CA ARG A 60 -5.87 3.49 13.05
C ARG A 60 -6.22 4.17 14.38
N ARG A 61 -5.96 3.50 15.51
CA ARG A 61 -6.17 4.07 16.85
C ARG A 61 -5.05 5.02 17.28
N HIS A 62 -3.91 4.94 16.61
CA HIS A 62 -2.70 5.69 16.94
C HIS A 62 -2.10 6.32 15.68
N PRO A 63 -2.80 7.28 15.04
CA PRO A 63 -2.34 7.88 13.79
C PRO A 63 -0.96 8.54 13.91
N GLU A 64 -0.55 8.95 15.12
CA GLU A 64 0.78 9.48 15.40
C GLU A 64 1.91 8.48 15.16
N TYR A 65 1.60 7.18 15.11
CA TYR A 65 2.59 6.14 14.82
C TYR A 65 2.72 5.82 13.34
N ARG A 66 1.82 6.32 12.49
CA ARG A 66 1.87 6.09 11.04
C ARG A 66 3.24 6.45 10.45
N GLU A 67 3.80 7.57 10.87
CA GLU A 67 5.11 8.06 10.42
C GLU A 67 6.27 7.12 10.80
N ARG A 68 6.05 6.22 11.73
CA ARG A 68 7.04 5.22 12.16
C ARG A 68 7.06 3.97 11.30
N LEU A 69 5.98 3.66 10.60
CA LEU A 69 5.87 2.44 9.80
C LEU A 69 6.94 2.29 8.72
N PRO A 70 7.35 3.33 7.99
CA PRO A 70 8.46 3.23 7.04
C PRO A 70 9.77 2.78 7.70
N TYR A 71 10.06 3.28 8.89
CA TYR A 71 11.27 2.90 9.64
C TYR A 71 11.20 1.45 10.13
N VAL A 72 10.02 1.02 10.58
CA VAL A 72 9.77 -0.37 11.00
C VAL A 72 9.97 -1.33 9.84
N ILE A 73 9.42 -1.02 8.67
CA ILE A 73 9.56 -1.87 7.48
C ILE A 73 11.03 -1.99 7.07
N ARG A 74 11.75 -0.88 7.01
CA ARG A 74 13.15 -0.87 6.58
C ARG A 74 14.13 -1.42 7.59
N GLY A 75 13.93 -1.07 8.85
CA GLY A 75 14.84 -1.39 9.94
C GLY A 75 14.48 -2.66 10.69
N GLY A 76 13.30 -3.23 10.44
CA GLY A 76 12.76 -4.32 11.23
C GLY A 76 12.25 -3.85 12.60
N SER A 77 11.76 -4.78 13.39
CA SER A 77 11.30 -4.51 14.74
C SER A 77 11.31 -5.75 15.62
N ALA A 78 11.40 -5.53 16.93
CA ALA A 78 11.26 -6.57 17.94
C ALA A 78 10.53 -6.02 19.17
N GLY A 79 9.69 -6.84 19.79
CA GLY A 79 9.01 -6.51 21.05
C GLY A 79 7.76 -5.64 20.95
N HIS A 80 7.48 -4.99 19.82
CA HIS A 80 6.27 -4.15 19.63
C HIS A 80 4.96 -4.96 19.62
N TRP A 81 5.04 -6.22 19.27
CA TRP A 81 3.92 -7.16 19.18
C TRP A 81 4.10 -8.37 20.11
N GLY A 82 4.90 -8.20 21.16
CA GLY A 82 5.31 -9.25 22.07
C GLY A 82 6.66 -9.87 21.70
N GLU A 83 7.26 -10.59 22.63
CA GLU A 83 8.61 -11.15 22.48
C GLU A 83 8.75 -12.16 21.33
N ARG A 84 7.65 -12.74 20.92
CA ARG A 84 7.55 -13.79 19.89
C ARG A 84 7.73 -13.24 18.47
N PHE A 85 7.39 -11.97 18.24
CA PHE A 85 7.41 -11.39 16.91
C PHE A 85 8.66 -10.53 16.69
N VAL A 86 9.50 -11.00 15.79
CA VAL A 86 10.68 -10.27 15.30
C VAL A 86 10.56 -10.11 13.81
N MET A 87 10.59 -8.88 13.32
CA MET A 87 10.57 -8.55 11.90
C MET A 87 11.98 -8.22 11.44
N TRP A 88 12.44 -8.89 10.38
CA TRP A 88 13.72 -8.64 9.75
C TRP A 88 13.69 -7.34 8.92
N PRO A 89 14.82 -6.63 8.81
CA PRO A 89 14.91 -5.42 7.98
C PRO A 89 14.59 -5.67 6.50
N GLN A 90 13.83 -4.76 5.89
CA GLN A 90 13.50 -4.75 4.46
C GLN A 90 14.18 -3.55 3.78
N ALA A 91 15.51 -3.50 3.86
CA ALA A 91 16.29 -2.32 3.48
C ALA A 91 16.33 -2.03 1.97
N SER A 92 15.97 -3.00 1.12
CA SER A 92 16.03 -2.88 -0.34
C SER A 92 14.83 -2.19 -0.98
N LEU A 93 13.83 -1.81 -0.19
CA LEU A 93 12.62 -1.14 -0.69
C LEU A 93 12.90 0.32 -1.04
N SER A 94 12.37 0.78 -2.18
CA SER A 94 12.36 2.21 -2.52
C SER A 94 11.38 2.99 -1.63
N ASP A 95 11.54 4.32 -1.58
CA ASP A 95 10.62 5.19 -0.82
C ASP A 95 9.18 5.09 -1.34
N ALA A 96 9.01 4.97 -2.66
CA ALA A 96 7.70 4.82 -3.28
C ALA A 96 7.06 3.46 -2.91
N GLU A 97 7.83 2.38 -2.92
CA GLU A 97 7.35 1.05 -2.51
C GLU A 97 6.94 1.02 -1.03
N VAL A 98 7.73 1.65 -0.15
CA VAL A 98 7.40 1.73 1.27
C VAL A 98 6.11 2.51 1.49
N ARG A 99 5.93 3.67 0.84
CA ARG A 99 4.68 4.44 0.94
C ARG A 99 3.49 3.63 0.45
N GLN A 100 3.61 2.96 -0.68
CA GLN A 100 2.55 2.11 -1.23
C GLN A 100 2.19 0.96 -0.28
N LEU A 101 3.17 0.30 0.31
CA LEU A 101 2.96 -0.77 1.29
C LEU A 101 2.28 -0.24 2.56
N VAL A 102 2.72 0.91 3.10
CA VAL A 102 2.11 1.52 4.29
C VAL A 102 0.64 1.85 4.03
N ASP A 103 0.33 2.50 2.91
CA ASP A 103 -1.04 2.85 2.55
C ASP A 103 -1.91 1.61 2.38
N TRP A 104 -1.41 0.59 1.73
CA TRP A 104 -2.12 -0.66 1.54
C TRP A 104 -2.36 -1.41 2.87
N VAL A 105 -1.33 -1.55 3.71
CA VAL A 105 -1.45 -2.21 5.01
C VAL A 105 -2.49 -1.50 5.89
N LEU A 106 -2.48 -0.18 5.91
CA LEU A 106 -3.43 0.60 6.71
C LEU A 106 -4.86 0.58 6.17
N SER A 107 -5.06 0.11 4.95
CA SER A 107 -6.39 -0.06 4.35
C SER A 107 -7.05 -1.42 4.67
N GLN A 108 -6.36 -2.35 5.35
CA GLN A 108 -6.84 -3.70 5.66
C GLN A 108 -7.86 -3.79 6.80
#